data_4413ea250874c6415f241c4ee6a274de
#
_entry.id   4413ea250874c6415f241c4ee6a274de
#
_cell.length_a   1.000
_cell.length_b   1.000
_cell.length_c   1.000
_cell.angle_alpha   90.00
_cell.angle_beta   90.00
_cell.angle_gamma   90.00
#
_symmetry.space_group_name_H-M   'P 1'
#
loop_
_entity.id
_entity.type
_entity.pdbx_description
1 polymer ?
#
loop_
_entity_poly.entity_id
_entity_poly.type
_entity_poly.pdbx_seq_one_letter_code
_entity_poly.pdbx_strand_id
1 'polypeptide(L)'
;VVVMEQGRIKQAGPAREVYAHPRDRYVAEFMGGQNVLSGRVAKVNGGSFLLKQGAREAIEVPLQARRGIGVGDTIDIAVRRDDVALVRPGASLPPGCGTALPSRVTAIEYQGYFVKVMLDTVPDDEFVAYVPEKTFFADPFNVGDVVLATWVADRARPLA
;
A
#
# COMPACT_ATOMS: atom_id res chain seq x y z
N VAL A 1 -11.81 19.82 2.49
CA VAL A 1 -10.44 19.92 2.01
C VAL A 1 -10.45 20.03 0.49
N VAL A 2 -9.59 20.86 -0.05
CA VAL A 2 -9.35 20.98 -1.49
C VAL A 2 -7.86 20.74 -1.73
N VAL A 3 -7.54 19.71 -2.51
CA VAL A 3 -6.16 19.43 -2.96
C VAL A 3 -5.99 20.04 -4.34
N MET A 4 -4.95 20.83 -4.49
CA MET A 4 -4.63 21.52 -5.73
C MET A 4 -3.22 21.20 -6.21
N GLU A 5 -3.05 21.10 -7.52
CA GLU A 5 -1.77 20.96 -8.19
C GLU A 5 -1.70 21.99 -9.33
N GLN A 6 -0.64 22.80 -9.35
CA GLN A 6 -0.40 23.80 -10.39
C GLN A 6 -1.64 24.68 -10.71
N GLY A 7 -2.37 25.13 -9.67
CA GLY A 7 -3.55 25.97 -9.82
C GLY A 7 -4.84 25.25 -10.22
N ARG A 8 -4.81 23.92 -10.38
CA ARG A 8 -5.99 23.10 -10.71
C ARG A 8 -6.43 22.27 -9.53
N ILE A 9 -7.75 22.17 -9.33
CA ILE A 9 -8.32 21.29 -8.29
C ILE A 9 -8.17 19.85 -8.75
N LYS A 10 -7.45 19.04 -7.96
CA LYS A 10 -7.30 17.59 -8.15
C LYS A 10 -8.42 16.82 -7.47
N GLN A 11 -8.73 17.19 -6.23
CA GLN A 11 -9.82 16.59 -5.47
C GLN A 11 -10.35 17.58 -4.43
N ALA A 12 -11.66 17.56 -4.19
CA ALA A 12 -12.31 18.33 -3.13
C ALA A 12 -13.33 17.43 -2.41
N GLY A 13 -13.44 17.58 -1.09
CA GLY A 13 -14.40 16.83 -0.26
C GLY A 13 -14.07 16.89 1.23
N PRO A 14 -14.83 16.17 2.06
CA PRO A 14 -14.52 15.99 3.47
C PRO A 14 -13.12 15.41 3.65
N ALA A 15 -12.36 15.87 4.65
CA ALA A 15 -10.96 15.46 4.86
C ALA A 15 -10.80 13.92 4.94
N ARG A 16 -11.72 13.27 5.67
CA ARG A 16 -11.72 11.79 5.80
C ARG A 16 -11.90 11.08 4.46
N GLU A 17 -12.75 11.63 3.60
CA GLU A 17 -13.05 11.04 2.29
C GLU A 17 -11.86 11.19 1.33
N VAL A 18 -11.28 12.39 1.26
CA VAL A 18 -10.10 12.68 0.45
C VAL A 18 -8.91 11.81 0.88
N TYR A 19 -8.73 11.64 2.20
CA TYR A 19 -7.69 10.77 2.75
C TYR A 19 -7.94 9.27 2.48
N ALA A 20 -9.16 8.81 2.70
CA ALA A 20 -9.49 7.38 2.55
C ALA A 20 -9.63 6.94 1.08
N HIS A 21 -9.98 7.87 0.20
CA HIS A 21 -10.25 7.61 -1.22
C HIS A 21 -9.55 8.63 -2.12
N PRO A 22 -8.20 8.65 -2.12
CA PRO A 22 -7.47 9.53 -3.02
C PRO A 22 -7.79 9.18 -4.47
N ARG A 23 -8.03 10.19 -5.28
CA ARG A 23 -8.44 10.02 -6.67
C ARG A 23 -7.28 9.57 -7.55
N ASP A 24 -6.11 10.16 -7.32
CA ASP A 24 -4.91 9.87 -8.11
C ASP A 24 -3.66 9.82 -7.20
N ARG A 25 -2.52 9.47 -7.81
CA ARG A 25 -1.23 9.37 -7.13
C ARG A 25 -0.86 10.66 -6.40
N TYR A 26 -1.05 11.81 -7.05
CA TYR A 26 -0.70 13.10 -6.44
C TYR A 26 -1.47 13.33 -5.14
N VAL A 27 -2.78 13.08 -5.13
CA VAL A 27 -3.61 13.23 -3.93
C VAL A 27 -3.19 12.24 -2.84
N ALA A 28 -2.92 10.98 -3.20
CA ALA A 28 -2.47 9.96 -2.25
C ALA A 28 -1.14 10.36 -1.57
N GLU A 29 -0.18 10.83 -2.33
CA GLU A 29 1.13 11.26 -1.84
C GLU A 29 1.03 12.58 -1.05
N PHE A 30 0.25 13.56 -1.55
CA PHE A 30 0.06 14.86 -0.91
C PHE A 30 -0.61 14.75 0.47
N MET A 31 -1.65 13.92 0.59
CA MET A 31 -2.32 13.70 1.87
C MET A 31 -1.45 12.92 2.86
N GLY A 32 -0.41 12.23 2.38
CA GLY A 32 0.46 11.40 3.18
C GLY A 32 -0.21 10.12 3.69
N GLY A 33 0.55 9.28 4.41
CA GLY A 33 0.04 8.05 5.02
C GLY A 33 -0.36 6.95 4.03
N GLN A 34 -0.09 7.11 2.74
CA GLN A 34 -0.34 6.11 1.69
C GLN A 34 0.98 5.58 1.13
N ASN A 35 1.00 4.28 0.83
CA ASN A 35 1.98 3.69 -0.07
C ASN A 35 1.38 3.60 -1.46
N VAL A 36 2.10 4.00 -2.49
CA VAL A 36 1.65 3.87 -3.87
C VAL A 36 2.53 2.86 -4.59
N LEU A 37 1.88 1.87 -5.20
CA LEU A 37 2.52 0.79 -5.93
C LEU A 37 2.07 0.86 -7.40
N SER A 38 3.01 0.97 -8.31
CA SER A 38 2.74 0.94 -9.76
C SER A 38 2.97 -0.46 -10.31
N GLY A 39 2.11 -0.91 -11.19
CA GLY A 39 2.28 -2.21 -11.83
C GLY A 39 1.47 -2.34 -13.10
N ARG A 40 1.66 -3.47 -13.79
CA ARG A 40 0.93 -3.83 -14.99
C ARG A 40 -0.13 -4.88 -14.67
N VAL A 41 -1.33 -4.68 -15.19
CA VAL A 41 -2.41 -5.66 -15.04
C VAL A 41 -2.08 -6.92 -15.85
N ALA A 42 -1.87 -8.02 -15.15
CA ALA A 42 -1.55 -9.31 -15.77
C ALA A 42 -2.81 -10.15 -16.08
N LYS A 43 -3.85 -9.99 -15.27
CA LYS A 43 -5.12 -10.73 -15.42
C LYS A 43 -6.26 -9.93 -14.81
N VAL A 44 -7.43 -10.01 -15.41
CA VAL A 44 -8.67 -9.46 -14.85
C VAL A 44 -9.64 -10.62 -14.59
N ASN A 45 -10.15 -10.69 -13.39
CA ASN A 45 -11.20 -11.62 -12.97
C ASN A 45 -12.51 -10.84 -12.74
N GLY A 46 -13.63 -11.52 -12.50
CA GLY A 46 -14.95 -10.87 -12.39
C GLY A 46 -15.09 -9.82 -11.27
N GLY A 47 -14.22 -9.81 -10.26
CA GLY A 47 -14.26 -8.88 -9.11
C GLY A 47 -12.91 -8.32 -8.69
N SER A 48 -11.82 -8.79 -9.32
CA SER A 48 -10.45 -8.36 -9.00
C SER A 48 -9.55 -8.38 -10.24
N PHE A 49 -8.36 -7.82 -10.11
CA PHE A 49 -7.28 -7.94 -11.09
C PHE A 49 -5.96 -8.28 -10.39
N LEU A 50 -5.06 -8.89 -11.13
CA LEU A 50 -3.70 -9.17 -10.68
C LEU A 50 -2.74 -8.11 -11.23
N LEU A 51 -2.09 -7.39 -10.33
CA LEU A 51 -1.08 -6.39 -10.64
C LEU A 51 0.31 -7.00 -10.50
N LYS A 52 1.12 -6.91 -11.53
CA LYS A 52 2.52 -7.35 -11.53
C LYS A 52 3.48 -6.18 -11.50
N GLN A 53 4.51 -6.30 -10.66
CA GLN A 53 5.66 -5.41 -10.59
C GLN A 53 6.93 -6.18 -11.00
N GLY A 54 7.27 -6.16 -12.29
CA GLY A 54 8.41 -6.92 -12.80
C GLY A 54 8.27 -8.43 -12.55
N ALA A 55 9.31 -9.06 -11.98
CA ALA A 55 9.34 -10.49 -11.69
C ALA A 55 8.73 -10.88 -10.33
N ARG A 56 8.21 -9.92 -9.57
CA ARG A 56 7.61 -10.16 -8.25
C ARG A 56 6.27 -10.88 -8.35
N GLU A 57 5.83 -11.43 -7.22
CA GLU A 57 4.50 -12.03 -7.10
C GLU A 57 3.41 -11.00 -7.44
N ALA A 58 2.33 -11.49 -8.02
CA ALA A 58 1.21 -10.65 -8.39
C ALA A 58 0.42 -10.21 -7.15
N ILE A 59 0.03 -8.94 -7.13
CA ILE A 59 -0.83 -8.37 -6.10
C ILE A 59 -2.27 -8.49 -6.57
N GLU A 60 -3.11 -9.16 -5.79
CA GLU A 60 -4.54 -9.18 -6.06
C GLU A 60 -5.20 -7.91 -5.53
N VAL A 61 -5.91 -7.20 -6.42
CA VAL A 61 -6.57 -5.94 -6.12
C VAL A 61 -8.04 -6.03 -6.51
N PRO A 62 -8.97 -5.78 -5.60
CA PRO A 62 -10.39 -5.70 -5.94
C PRO A 62 -10.68 -4.57 -6.93
N LEU A 63 -11.53 -4.84 -7.92
CA LEU A 63 -11.94 -3.83 -8.91
C LEU A 63 -12.66 -2.64 -8.27
N GLN A 64 -13.32 -2.85 -7.14
CA GLN A 64 -14.14 -1.84 -6.46
C GLN A 64 -15.12 -1.17 -7.44
N ALA A 65 -15.17 0.17 -7.44
CA ALA A 65 -16.04 0.91 -8.36
C ALA A 65 -15.34 1.29 -9.69
N ARG A 66 -14.07 0.94 -9.87
CA ARG A 66 -13.33 1.30 -11.09
C ARG A 66 -13.69 0.36 -12.24
N ARG A 67 -14.21 0.96 -13.31
CA ARG A 67 -14.54 0.26 -14.56
C ARG A 67 -13.44 0.49 -15.61
N GLY A 68 -13.34 -0.42 -16.57
CA GLY A 68 -12.49 -0.26 -17.76
C GLY A 68 -11.02 -0.61 -17.53
N ILE A 69 -10.70 -1.42 -16.50
CA ILE A 69 -9.35 -1.95 -16.30
C ILE A 69 -9.19 -3.17 -17.23
N GLY A 70 -8.16 -3.12 -18.07
CA GLY A 70 -7.81 -4.18 -19.01
C GLY A 70 -6.44 -4.79 -18.76
N VAL A 71 -6.25 -6.02 -19.26
CA VAL A 71 -4.93 -6.67 -19.24
C VAL A 71 -3.93 -5.82 -20.04
N GLY A 72 -2.76 -5.59 -19.47
CA GLY A 72 -1.71 -4.76 -20.04
C GLY A 72 -1.71 -3.31 -19.58
N ASP A 73 -2.78 -2.84 -18.95
CA ASP A 73 -2.84 -1.49 -18.40
C ASP A 73 -1.78 -1.29 -17.30
N THR A 74 -1.20 -0.10 -17.25
CA THR A 74 -0.36 0.31 -16.11
C THR A 74 -1.24 1.06 -15.12
N ILE A 75 -1.26 0.59 -13.88
CA ILE A 75 -2.14 1.10 -12.83
C ILE A 75 -1.33 1.37 -11.56
N ASP A 76 -1.65 2.46 -10.90
CA ASP A 76 -1.23 2.74 -9.54
C ASP A 76 -2.30 2.25 -8.56
N ILE A 77 -1.84 1.63 -7.48
CA ILE A 77 -2.69 1.29 -6.33
C ILE A 77 -2.17 1.97 -5.09
N ALA A 78 -3.07 2.37 -4.21
CA ALA A 78 -2.73 2.92 -2.90
C ALA A 78 -3.08 1.93 -1.79
N VAL A 79 -2.18 1.80 -0.82
CA VAL A 79 -2.39 1.06 0.42
C VAL A 79 -1.98 1.95 1.58
N ARG A 80 -2.85 2.13 2.56
CA ARG A 80 -2.53 2.96 3.72
C ARG A 80 -1.40 2.33 4.54
N ARG A 81 -0.53 3.18 5.08
CA ARG A 81 0.63 2.73 5.89
C ARG A 81 0.21 2.00 7.17
N ASP A 82 -0.94 2.35 7.73
CA ASP A 82 -1.53 1.70 8.90
C ASP A 82 -2.34 0.42 8.57
N ASP A 83 -2.64 0.15 7.31
CA ASP A 83 -3.21 -1.11 6.84
C ASP A 83 -2.15 -2.18 6.52
N VAL A 84 -0.88 -1.80 6.43
CA VAL A 84 0.22 -2.74 6.17
C VAL A 84 0.61 -3.47 7.45
N ALA A 85 0.49 -4.79 7.44
CA ALA A 85 1.01 -5.67 8.48
C ALA A 85 2.37 -6.26 8.06
N LEU A 86 3.26 -6.42 9.02
CA LEU A 86 4.56 -7.07 8.84
C LEU A 86 4.54 -8.45 9.48
N VAL A 87 4.91 -9.45 8.71
CA VAL A 87 4.92 -10.86 9.15
C VAL A 87 6.32 -11.44 8.90
N ARG A 88 6.79 -12.27 9.83
CA ARG A 88 8.05 -12.99 9.63
C ARG A 88 7.90 -14.07 8.55
N PRO A 89 8.91 -14.31 7.71
CA PRO A 89 8.88 -15.38 6.73
C PRO A 89 8.57 -16.73 7.41
N GLY A 90 7.64 -17.50 6.81
CA GLY A 90 7.19 -18.78 7.33
C GLY A 90 6.06 -18.71 8.36
N ALA A 91 5.69 -17.53 8.85
CA ALA A 91 4.51 -17.35 9.69
C ALA A 91 3.23 -17.28 8.85
N SER A 92 2.10 -17.63 9.47
CA SER A 92 0.79 -17.53 8.84
C SER A 92 0.40 -16.08 8.60
N LEU A 93 -0.17 -15.78 7.43
CA LEU A 93 -0.70 -14.45 7.13
C LEU A 93 -1.95 -14.17 7.98
N PRO A 94 -2.17 -12.91 8.37
CA PRO A 94 -3.42 -12.52 9.01
C PRO A 94 -4.65 -12.83 8.15
N PRO A 95 -5.83 -13.05 8.75
CA PRO A 95 -7.06 -13.33 8.03
C PRO A 95 -7.38 -12.26 6.97
N GLY A 96 -7.78 -12.69 5.77
CA GLY A 96 -8.13 -11.80 4.67
C GLY A 96 -6.94 -11.24 3.88
N CYS A 97 -5.70 -11.51 4.29
CA CYS A 97 -4.49 -11.15 3.55
C CYS A 97 -4.19 -12.21 2.50
N GLY A 98 -4.12 -11.80 1.23
CA GLY A 98 -3.79 -12.69 0.11
C GLY A 98 -2.44 -12.38 -0.55
N THR A 99 -1.96 -11.15 -0.39
CA THR A 99 -0.67 -10.70 -0.92
C THR A 99 0.37 -10.65 0.18
N ALA A 100 1.56 -11.18 -0.08
CA ALA A 100 2.70 -11.10 0.82
C ALA A 100 3.94 -10.70 0.01
N LEU A 101 4.42 -9.49 0.19
CA LEU A 101 5.57 -8.96 -0.53
C LEU A 101 6.85 -9.10 0.31
N PRO A 102 7.80 -9.95 -0.09
CA PRO A 102 9.10 -10.03 0.58
C PRO A 102 9.80 -8.67 0.53
N SER A 103 10.23 -8.21 1.68
CA SER A 103 10.85 -6.90 1.86
C SER A 103 11.92 -6.97 2.94
N ARG A 104 12.86 -6.01 2.90
CA ARG A 104 13.86 -5.83 3.95
C ARG A 104 13.60 -4.52 4.68
N VAL A 105 13.72 -4.56 6.00
CA VAL A 105 13.65 -3.35 6.83
C VAL A 105 14.88 -2.49 6.57
N THR A 106 14.67 -1.24 6.16
CA THR A 106 15.74 -0.28 5.85
C THR A 106 15.93 0.79 6.92
N ALA A 107 14.86 1.16 7.62
CA ALA A 107 14.90 2.12 8.72
C ALA A 107 13.73 1.92 9.68
N ILE A 108 13.89 2.35 10.92
CA ILE A 108 12.88 2.28 11.97
C ILE A 108 12.87 3.62 12.71
N GLU A 109 11.69 4.24 12.83
CA GLU A 109 11.48 5.49 13.57
C GLU A 109 10.36 5.31 14.61
N TYR A 110 10.66 5.62 15.85
CA TYR A 110 9.69 5.58 16.95
C TYR A 110 8.88 6.88 16.97
N GLN A 111 7.55 6.77 16.81
CA GLN A 111 6.63 7.91 16.70
C GLN A 111 5.68 8.03 17.90
N GLY A 112 5.96 7.37 19.00
CA GLY A 112 5.13 7.33 20.20
C GLY A 112 4.20 6.13 20.19
N TYR A 113 2.94 6.28 19.78
CA TYR A 113 1.96 5.18 19.79
C TYR A 113 2.07 4.23 18.58
N PHE A 114 2.87 4.53 17.60
CA PHE A 114 3.24 3.64 16.49
C PHE A 114 4.73 3.74 16.17
N VAL A 115 5.24 2.72 15.49
CA VAL A 115 6.60 2.67 14.97
C VAL A 115 6.52 2.71 13.44
N LYS A 116 7.22 3.65 12.83
CA LYS A 116 7.36 3.75 11.38
C LYS A 116 8.47 2.82 10.92
N VAL A 117 8.12 1.79 10.16
CA VAL A 117 9.05 0.83 9.59
C VAL A 117 9.14 1.06 8.09
N MET A 118 10.33 1.42 7.62
CA MET A 118 10.60 1.63 6.19
C MET A 118 11.11 0.34 5.57
N LEU A 119 10.65 0.05 4.35
CA LEU A 119 10.91 -1.18 3.62
C LEU A 119 11.39 -0.90 2.21
N ASP A 120 12.21 -1.80 1.67
CA ASP A 120 12.68 -1.79 0.27
C ASP A 120 11.68 -2.45 -0.71
N THR A 121 10.40 -2.47 -0.36
CA THR A 121 9.35 -3.14 -1.15
C THR A 121 9.25 -2.60 -2.57
N VAL A 122 9.44 -1.30 -2.75
CA VAL A 122 9.39 -0.63 -4.06
C VAL A 122 10.78 -0.08 -4.37
N PRO A 123 11.38 -0.42 -5.52
CA PRO A 123 12.65 0.18 -5.94
C PRO A 123 12.50 1.69 -6.09
N ASP A 124 13.48 2.43 -5.56
CA ASP A 124 13.60 3.89 -5.66
C ASP A 124 12.40 4.69 -5.10
N ASP A 125 11.54 4.05 -4.30
CA ASP A 125 10.39 4.70 -3.67
C ASP A 125 10.24 4.28 -2.20
N GLU A 126 9.55 5.09 -1.42
CA GLU A 126 9.31 4.84 0.00
C GLU A 126 8.11 3.90 0.17
N PHE A 127 8.33 2.76 0.85
CA PHE A 127 7.25 1.90 1.31
C PHE A 127 7.31 1.77 2.83
N VAL A 128 6.21 2.07 3.51
CA VAL A 128 6.18 2.24 4.97
C VAL A 128 5.04 1.44 5.58
N ALA A 129 5.32 0.81 6.72
CA ALA A 129 4.31 0.26 7.62
C ALA A 129 4.29 1.08 8.93
N TYR A 130 3.09 1.45 9.39
CA TYR A 130 2.86 1.99 10.72
C TYR A 130 2.42 0.86 11.64
N VAL A 131 3.36 0.37 12.44
CA VAL A 131 3.11 -0.73 13.36
C VAL A 131 2.74 -0.16 14.73
N PRO A 132 1.59 -0.55 15.32
CA PRO A 132 1.25 -0.10 16.67
C PRO A 132 2.37 -0.42 17.66
N GLU A 133 2.69 0.52 18.55
CA GLU A 133 3.79 0.38 19.51
C GLU A 133 3.78 -0.95 20.24
N LYS A 134 2.63 -1.33 20.80
CA LYS A 134 2.48 -2.60 21.54
C LYS A 134 2.77 -3.84 20.68
N THR A 135 2.33 -3.82 19.43
CA THR A 135 2.59 -4.91 18.48
C THR A 135 4.07 -4.99 18.13
N PHE A 136 4.70 -3.85 17.88
CA PHE A 136 6.13 -3.78 17.54
C PHE A 136 7.00 -4.30 18.69
N PHE A 137 6.77 -3.85 19.91
CA PHE A 137 7.59 -4.25 21.06
C PHE A 137 7.33 -5.68 21.57
N ALA A 138 6.20 -6.29 21.18
CA ALA A 138 5.95 -7.70 21.44
C ALA A 138 6.89 -8.62 20.62
N ASP A 139 7.22 -8.22 19.39
CA ASP A 139 8.18 -8.94 18.51
C ASP A 139 8.88 -7.91 17.61
N PRO A 140 9.89 -7.19 18.12
CA PRO A 140 10.51 -6.08 17.41
C PRO A 140 11.34 -6.55 16.21
N PHE A 141 11.29 -5.77 15.13
CA PHE A 141 12.16 -5.92 13.97
C PHE A 141 13.43 -5.09 14.13
N ASN A 142 14.48 -5.51 13.43
CA ASN A 142 15.73 -4.77 13.30
C ASN A 142 15.95 -4.36 11.85
N VAL A 143 16.72 -3.29 11.63
CA VAL A 143 17.19 -2.93 10.29
C VAL A 143 17.97 -4.10 9.70
N GLY A 144 17.64 -4.47 8.46
CA GLY A 144 18.20 -5.62 7.76
C GLY A 144 17.35 -6.90 7.84
N ASP A 145 16.35 -6.97 8.73
CA ASP A 145 15.46 -8.11 8.82
C ASP A 145 14.64 -8.26 7.54
N VAL A 146 14.45 -9.51 7.11
CA VAL A 146 13.52 -9.86 6.03
C VAL A 146 12.14 -10.06 6.63
N VAL A 147 11.14 -9.40 6.03
CA VAL A 147 9.74 -9.46 6.43
C VAL A 147 8.85 -9.67 5.21
N LEU A 148 7.62 -10.08 5.45
CA LEU A 148 6.55 -10.06 4.45
C LEU A 148 5.64 -8.89 4.75
N ALA A 149 5.53 -7.94 3.82
CA ALA A 149 4.54 -6.87 3.88
C ALA A 149 3.23 -7.38 3.30
N THR A 150 2.16 -7.29 4.07
CA THR A 150 0.85 -7.81 3.68
C THR A 150 -0.26 -6.87 4.14
N TRP A 151 -1.44 -7.01 3.55
CA TRP A 151 -2.65 -6.26 3.90
C TRP A 151 -3.91 -7.03 3.51
N VAL A 152 -5.02 -6.68 4.11
CA VAL A 152 -6.33 -7.21 3.70
C VAL A 152 -6.64 -6.73 2.29
N ALA A 153 -7.06 -7.63 1.40
CA ALA A 153 -7.16 -7.38 -0.04
C ALA A 153 -8.00 -6.13 -0.39
N ASP A 154 -9.10 -5.88 0.31
CA ASP A 154 -9.98 -4.73 0.08
C ASP A 154 -9.38 -3.37 0.49
N ARG A 155 -8.20 -3.37 1.13
CA ARG A 155 -7.47 -2.16 1.52
C ARG A 155 -6.57 -1.63 0.41
N ALA A 156 -6.26 -2.43 -0.60
CA ALA A 156 -5.60 -1.97 -1.82
C ALA A 156 -6.62 -1.31 -2.76
N ARG A 157 -6.36 -0.08 -3.16
CA ARG A 157 -7.28 0.73 -3.97
C ARG A 157 -6.64 1.16 -5.28
N PRO A 158 -7.26 0.87 -6.43
CA PRO A 158 -6.78 1.41 -7.70
C PRO A 158 -6.96 2.92 -7.75
N LEU A 159 -5.94 3.63 -8.20
CA LEU A 159 -5.95 5.08 -8.45
C LEU A 159 -6.29 5.39 -9.91
N ALA A 160 -6.80 6.58 -10.13
CA ALA A 160 -7.11 7.05 -11.48
C ALA A 160 -5.83 7.41 -12.26
#